data_08281da60a1d88ee37eceafbc9753a44
#
_entry.id   08281da60a1d88ee37eceafbc9753a44
#
_cell.length_a   1.000
_cell.length_b   1.000
_cell.length_c   1.000
_cell.angle_alpha   90.00
_cell.angle_beta   90.00
_cell.angle_gamma   90.00
#
_symmetry.space_group_name_H-M   'P 1'
#
loop_
_entity.id
_entity.type
_entity.pdbx_description
1 polymer ?
#
loop_
_entity_poly.entity_id
_entity_poly.type
_entity_poly.pdbx_seq_one_letter_code
_entity_poly.pdbx_strand_id
1 'polypeptide(L)'
;MKRHLHRKMRIWLCSLVCGLWAMPLLANRSALPDSLITEDKVYEFTFSDTPLAERIMMELRKKGKQATHELDITEGDLYYNTGRFIIAASFYKNALAAKAVKRDEQMTMKLLHRLISCYDGLYDEKRKAETVKLLMQNAQEAGDSGMESIALFYLGKSLHEQGTKERGYVYMLQATEMMEKSHYDRKYDNLRANCNDLLICYERDKRYGEALQVLDKLEKYLYAKTPGEAEMEGLYEQEKCKWLAHRAVVCSKLGKEKEANEAYSEFQKMGRINRRYAYLVVPYLFDLHRYDEIVDMCKQRETEMMHKKDTINLYMSSTLKFYGMAYQGLEQYDKAASYFERLSVLRDSLRVRELRSSSQELSIIYDVKDKEAQITHQRWELVIAICILIALAIIGCVLGYNLSLIHI
;
A
#
# COMPACT_ATOMS: atom_id res chain seq x y z
N MET A 1 -9.22 -28.76 -63.28
CA MET A 1 -9.17 -29.18 -61.88
C MET A 1 -7.77 -29.01 -61.21
N LYS A 2 -6.66 -29.28 -61.87
CA LYS A 2 -5.29 -29.17 -61.29
C LYS A 2 -4.83 -27.71 -60.95
N ARG A 3 -5.25 -26.69 -61.68
CA ARG A 3 -4.84 -25.28 -61.41
C ARG A 3 -5.48 -24.65 -60.15
N HIS A 4 -6.65 -25.12 -59.71
CA HIS A 4 -7.30 -24.62 -58.48
C HIS A 4 -6.69 -25.20 -57.21
N LEU A 5 -6.14 -26.44 -57.29
CA LEU A 5 -5.50 -27.07 -56.14
C LEU A 5 -4.14 -26.45 -55.81
N HIS A 6 -3.36 -26.06 -56.81
CA HIS A 6 -2.07 -25.38 -56.64
C HIS A 6 -2.24 -23.95 -56.07
N ARG A 7 -3.34 -23.26 -56.40
CA ARG A 7 -3.60 -21.92 -55.88
C ARG A 7 -4.03 -21.94 -54.39
N LYS A 8 -4.82 -22.91 -53.99
CA LYS A 8 -5.20 -23.12 -52.58
C LYS A 8 -4.00 -23.56 -51.74
N MET A 9 -3.12 -24.41 -52.25
CA MET A 9 -1.92 -24.87 -51.56
C MET A 9 -0.90 -23.78 -51.39
N ARG A 10 -0.73 -22.84 -52.34
CA ARG A 10 0.11 -21.65 -52.19
C ARG A 10 -0.43 -20.65 -51.18
N ILE A 11 -1.74 -20.47 -51.08
CA ILE A 11 -2.37 -19.60 -50.07
C ILE A 11 -2.18 -20.18 -48.65
N TRP A 12 -2.29 -21.52 -48.50
CA TRP A 12 -2.03 -22.21 -47.23
C TRP A 12 -0.56 -22.16 -46.82
N LEU A 13 0.38 -22.31 -47.76
CA LEU A 13 1.80 -22.17 -47.47
C LEU A 13 2.17 -20.70 -47.10
N CYS A 14 1.63 -19.72 -47.79
CA CYS A 14 1.84 -18.32 -47.43
C CYS A 14 1.26 -17.94 -46.06
N SER A 15 0.09 -18.47 -45.69
CA SER A 15 -0.49 -18.22 -44.36
C SER A 15 0.28 -18.94 -43.24
N LEU A 16 0.87 -20.14 -43.51
CA LEU A 16 1.72 -20.83 -42.55
C LEU A 16 3.08 -20.14 -42.40
N VAL A 17 3.67 -19.61 -43.46
CA VAL A 17 4.94 -18.88 -43.42
C VAL A 17 4.72 -17.49 -42.76
N CYS A 18 3.65 -16.77 -43.05
CA CYS A 18 3.31 -15.53 -42.34
C CYS A 18 2.97 -15.78 -40.87
N GLY A 19 2.34 -16.90 -40.52
CA GLY A 19 2.08 -17.27 -39.12
C GLY A 19 3.36 -17.61 -38.35
N LEU A 20 4.35 -18.23 -39.01
CA LEU A 20 5.66 -18.51 -38.41
C LEU A 20 6.57 -17.27 -38.29
N TRP A 21 6.37 -16.25 -39.11
CA TRP A 21 7.08 -14.97 -38.99
C TRP A 21 6.41 -13.98 -38.02
N ALA A 22 5.16 -14.16 -37.68
CA ALA A 22 4.48 -13.34 -36.67
C ALA A 22 4.71 -13.84 -35.24
N MET A 23 5.19 -15.06 -35.03
CA MET A 23 5.54 -15.57 -33.69
C MET A 23 6.75 -14.91 -33.00
N PRO A 24 7.79 -14.37 -33.69
CA PRO A 24 8.86 -13.70 -32.97
C PRO A 24 8.51 -12.30 -32.46
N LEU A 25 7.44 -11.68 -32.92
CA LEU A 25 7.04 -10.33 -32.49
C LEU A 25 6.29 -10.31 -31.13
N LEU A 26 5.82 -11.45 -30.65
CA LEU A 26 5.21 -11.61 -29.32
C LEU A 26 6.19 -12.16 -28.27
N ALA A 27 7.37 -12.63 -28.68
CA ALA A 27 8.35 -13.25 -27.78
C ALA A 27 9.52 -12.32 -27.37
N ASN A 28 9.60 -11.10 -27.87
CA ASN A 28 10.70 -10.18 -27.53
C ASN A 28 10.28 -9.13 -26.50
N ARG A 29 9.75 -9.58 -25.35
CA ARG A 29 9.96 -8.83 -24.12
C ARG A 29 11.44 -9.01 -23.77
N SER A 30 12.28 -8.05 -24.17
CA SER A 30 13.71 -8.07 -23.88
C SER A 30 13.94 -8.51 -22.43
N ALA A 31 14.76 -9.55 -22.25
CA ALA A 31 15.13 -10.02 -20.91
C ALA A 31 15.70 -8.83 -20.14
N LEU A 32 15.26 -8.68 -18.90
CA LEU A 32 15.78 -7.62 -18.04
C LEU A 32 17.27 -7.88 -17.78
N PRO A 33 18.13 -6.84 -17.84
CA PRO A 33 19.52 -6.97 -17.42
C PRO A 33 19.62 -7.48 -15.98
N ASP A 34 20.57 -8.35 -15.70
CA ASP A 34 20.75 -8.93 -14.36
C ASP A 34 20.97 -7.87 -13.26
N SER A 35 21.56 -6.72 -13.60
CA SER A 35 21.74 -5.58 -12.71
C SER A 35 20.43 -4.91 -12.26
N LEU A 36 19.35 -5.09 -13.00
CA LEU A 36 18.01 -4.59 -12.62
C LEU A 36 17.23 -5.59 -11.77
N ILE A 37 17.63 -6.88 -11.72
CA ILE A 37 16.87 -7.91 -11.03
C ILE A 37 17.37 -8.01 -9.59
N THR A 38 17.04 -7.00 -8.77
CA THR A 38 17.33 -6.89 -7.33
C THR A 38 16.12 -6.37 -6.56
N GLU A 39 16.05 -6.63 -5.25
CA GLU A 39 15.00 -6.09 -4.38
C GLU A 39 15.02 -4.56 -4.34
N ASP A 40 16.21 -3.96 -4.25
CA ASP A 40 16.36 -2.51 -4.24
C ASP A 40 15.72 -1.87 -5.47
N LYS A 41 15.82 -2.53 -6.63
CA LYS A 41 15.19 -2.05 -7.87
C LYS A 41 13.67 -2.24 -7.86
N VAL A 42 13.15 -3.23 -7.16
CA VAL A 42 11.70 -3.33 -6.94
C VAL A 42 11.21 -2.11 -6.18
N TYR A 43 11.87 -1.76 -5.06
CA TYR A 43 11.50 -0.59 -4.26
C TYR A 43 11.66 0.73 -5.02
N GLU A 44 12.77 0.90 -5.76
CA GLU A 44 13.06 2.10 -6.56
C GLU A 44 11.96 2.37 -7.60
N PHE A 45 11.50 1.33 -8.30
CA PHE A 45 10.51 1.47 -9.36
C PHE A 45 9.05 1.34 -8.89
N THR A 46 8.79 1.03 -7.62
CA THR A 46 7.43 0.82 -7.11
C THR A 46 6.48 1.99 -7.42
N PHE A 47 6.95 3.22 -7.30
CA PHE A 47 6.13 4.42 -7.53
C PHE A 47 6.37 5.09 -8.89
N SER A 48 7.56 4.93 -9.48
CA SER A 48 7.95 5.57 -10.74
C SER A 48 7.54 4.74 -11.96
N ASP A 49 7.66 3.42 -11.89
CA ASP A 49 7.29 2.46 -12.95
C ASP A 49 6.83 1.13 -12.33
N THR A 50 5.63 1.11 -11.76
CA THR A 50 5.04 -0.09 -11.14
C THR A 50 5.06 -1.33 -12.05
N PRO A 51 4.73 -1.25 -13.36
CA PRO A 51 4.85 -2.40 -14.26
C PRO A 51 6.27 -2.97 -14.37
N LEU A 52 7.29 -2.11 -14.34
CA LEU A 52 8.68 -2.56 -14.31
C LEU A 52 9.02 -3.22 -12.97
N ALA A 53 8.61 -2.65 -11.84
CA ALA A 53 8.80 -3.25 -10.53
C ALA A 53 8.17 -4.66 -10.44
N GLU A 54 6.95 -4.84 -10.96
CA GLU A 54 6.28 -6.16 -11.04
C GLU A 54 7.06 -7.15 -11.91
N ARG A 55 7.61 -6.70 -13.05
CA ARG A 55 8.45 -7.54 -13.91
C ARG A 55 9.75 -7.95 -13.22
N ILE A 56 10.41 -7.02 -12.53
CA ILE A 56 11.62 -7.33 -11.75
C ILE A 56 11.28 -8.37 -10.68
N MET A 57 10.19 -8.20 -9.95
CA MET A 57 9.74 -9.15 -8.92
C MET A 57 9.50 -10.57 -9.49
N MET A 58 8.85 -10.67 -10.65
CA MET A 58 8.67 -11.95 -11.33
C MET A 58 10.00 -12.62 -11.72
N GLU A 59 10.97 -11.86 -12.19
CA GLU A 59 12.31 -12.41 -12.55
C GLU A 59 13.10 -12.80 -11.29
N LEU A 60 12.98 -12.07 -10.17
CA LEU A 60 13.56 -12.44 -8.89
C LEU A 60 13.04 -13.80 -8.41
N ARG A 61 11.72 -14.03 -8.48
CA ARG A 61 11.11 -15.33 -8.13
C ARG A 61 11.61 -16.46 -9.03
N LYS A 62 11.75 -16.22 -10.34
CA LYS A 62 12.29 -17.22 -11.29
C LYS A 62 13.72 -17.61 -10.98
N LYS A 63 14.56 -16.63 -10.58
CA LYS A 63 15.97 -16.91 -10.23
C LYS A 63 16.11 -17.81 -9.01
N GLY A 64 15.14 -17.79 -8.09
CA GLY A 64 15.06 -18.71 -6.94
C GLY A 64 16.29 -18.65 -6.00
N LYS A 65 17.02 -17.54 -5.98
CA LYS A 65 18.23 -17.37 -5.16
C LYS A 65 17.94 -16.97 -3.72
N GLN A 66 16.78 -16.35 -3.49
CA GLN A 66 16.34 -15.84 -2.20
C GLN A 66 15.31 -16.78 -1.56
N ALA A 67 15.17 -16.69 -0.25
CA ALA A 67 14.15 -17.44 0.46
C ALA A 67 12.75 -16.98 0.08
N THR A 68 11.80 -17.90 -0.07
CA THR A 68 10.43 -17.60 -0.50
C THR A 68 9.75 -16.54 0.37
N HIS A 69 9.98 -16.59 1.70
CA HIS A 69 9.39 -15.64 2.64
C HIS A 69 9.95 -14.22 2.48
N GLU A 70 11.22 -14.06 2.10
CA GLU A 70 11.82 -12.75 1.79
C GLU A 70 11.16 -12.16 0.53
N LEU A 71 11.03 -12.97 -0.52
CA LEU A 71 10.33 -12.57 -1.74
C LEU A 71 8.85 -12.24 -1.47
N ASP A 72 8.19 -12.98 -0.58
CA ASP A 72 6.81 -12.68 -0.19
C ASP A 72 6.70 -11.34 0.55
N ILE A 73 7.69 -10.98 1.37
CA ILE A 73 7.74 -9.67 2.03
C ILE A 73 7.88 -8.55 1.00
N THR A 74 8.87 -8.67 0.09
CA THR A 74 9.13 -7.67 -0.94
C THR A 74 7.94 -7.48 -1.88
N GLU A 75 7.29 -8.56 -2.27
CA GLU A 75 6.10 -8.51 -3.12
C GLU A 75 4.88 -7.96 -2.36
N GLY A 76 4.75 -8.30 -1.09
CA GLY A 76 3.77 -7.70 -0.19
C GLY A 76 3.94 -6.18 -0.09
N ASP A 77 5.18 -5.70 0.08
CA ASP A 77 5.49 -4.27 0.14
C ASP A 77 5.18 -3.56 -1.19
N LEU A 78 5.50 -4.17 -2.33
CA LEU A 78 5.15 -3.66 -3.66
C LEU A 78 3.63 -3.46 -3.79
N TYR A 79 2.83 -4.46 -3.43
CA TYR A 79 1.38 -4.37 -3.52
C TYR A 79 0.77 -3.43 -2.47
N TYR A 80 1.32 -3.37 -1.27
CA TYR A 80 0.91 -2.42 -0.24
C TYR A 80 1.11 -0.97 -0.71
N ASN A 81 2.29 -0.65 -1.21
CA ASN A 81 2.66 0.68 -1.67
C ASN A 81 1.87 1.13 -2.91
N THR A 82 1.31 0.18 -3.67
CA THR A 82 0.43 0.44 -4.82
C THR A 82 -1.06 0.38 -4.47
N GLY A 83 -1.42 0.27 -3.17
CA GLY A 83 -2.80 0.28 -2.67
C GLY A 83 -3.57 -1.02 -2.88
N ARG A 84 -2.91 -2.11 -3.29
CA ARG A 84 -3.52 -3.43 -3.49
C ARG A 84 -3.45 -4.27 -2.21
N PHE A 85 -4.15 -3.80 -1.18
CA PHE A 85 -4.05 -4.32 0.19
C PHE A 85 -4.46 -5.78 0.37
N ILE A 86 -5.40 -6.30 -0.45
CA ILE A 86 -5.82 -7.71 -0.38
C ILE A 86 -4.65 -8.62 -0.79
N ILE A 87 -3.98 -8.30 -1.90
CA ILE A 87 -2.82 -9.05 -2.40
C ILE A 87 -1.66 -8.93 -1.39
N ALA A 88 -1.35 -7.72 -0.95
CA ALA A 88 -0.31 -7.47 0.04
C ALA A 88 -0.51 -8.31 1.31
N ALA A 89 -1.73 -8.32 1.87
CA ALA A 89 -2.06 -9.13 3.04
C ALA A 89 -1.91 -10.64 2.79
N SER A 90 -2.16 -11.12 1.56
CA SER A 90 -1.95 -12.52 1.20
C SER A 90 -0.46 -12.90 1.26
N PHE A 91 0.42 -12.07 0.68
CA PHE A 91 1.86 -12.29 0.70
C PHE A 91 2.44 -12.21 2.11
N TYR A 92 2.05 -11.21 2.91
CA TYR A 92 2.50 -11.12 4.31
C TYR A 92 2.06 -12.33 5.16
N LYS A 93 0.87 -12.89 4.92
CA LYS A 93 0.44 -14.13 5.58
C LYS A 93 1.28 -15.33 5.16
N ASN A 94 1.62 -15.44 3.88
CA ASN A 94 2.49 -16.50 3.40
C ASN A 94 3.86 -16.40 4.06
N ALA A 95 4.45 -15.20 4.13
CA ALA A 95 5.70 -14.96 4.82
C ALA A 95 5.61 -15.32 6.31
N LEU A 96 4.53 -14.90 6.99
CA LEU A 96 4.31 -15.20 8.41
C LEU A 96 4.15 -16.69 8.70
N ALA A 97 3.66 -17.49 7.72
CA ALA A 97 3.53 -18.93 7.84
C ALA A 97 4.88 -19.68 7.78
N ALA A 98 5.93 -19.05 7.26
CA ALA A 98 7.25 -19.66 7.09
C ALA A 98 7.91 -19.99 8.45
N LYS A 99 8.56 -21.16 8.53
CA LYS A 99 9.24 -21.60 9.76
C LYS A 99 10.37 -20.65 10.20
N ALA A 100 11.06 -20.04 9.25
CA ALA A 100 12.12 -19.07 9.55
C ALA A 100 11.55 -17.83 10.24
N VAL A 101 10.45 -17.29 9.73
CA VAL A 101 9.76 -16.11 10.30
C VAL A 101 9.19 -16.42 11.68
N LYS A 102 8.56 -17.59 11.87
CA LYS A 102 8.01 -18.00 13.18
C LYS A 102 9.06 -18.13 14.30
N ARG A 103 10.34 -18.25 13.94
CA ARG A 103 11.45 -18.29 14.89
C ARG A 103 12.08 -16.91 15.11
N ASP A 104 11.72 -15.94 14.31
CA ASP A 104 12.18 -14.56 14.38
C ASP A 104 11.04 -13.68 14.90
N GLU A 105 11.09 -13.39 16.20
CA GLU A 105 10.07 -12.59 16.88
C GLU A 105 9.97 -11.18 16.28
N GLN A 106 11.10 -10.56 15.95
CA GLN A 106 11.13 -9.22 15.36
C GLN A 106 10.50 -9.20 13.97
N MET A 107 10.82 -10.18 13.13
CA MET A 107 10.22 -10.30 11.80
C MET A 107 8.71 -10.61 11.89
N THR A 108 8.33 -11.47 12.84
CA THR A 108 6.92 -11.77 13.12
C THR A 108 6.15 -10.50 13.46
N MET A 109 6.65 -9.69 14.40
CA MET A 109 6.00 -8.43 14.80
C MET A 109 5.94 -7.40 13.64
N LYS A 110 7.01 -7.27 12.85
CA LYS A 110 7.02 -6.41 11.66
C LYS A 110 5.94 -6.81 10.65
N LEU A 111 5.76 -8.10 10.42
CA LEU A 111 4.73 -8.60 9.51
C LEU A 111 3.30 -8.43 10.05
N LEU A 112 3.11 -8.62 11.35
CA LEU A 112 1.82 -8.32 12.00
C LEU A 112 1.47 -6.84 11.85
N HIS A 113 2.41 -5.92 12.05
CA HIS A 113 2.20 -4.48 11.82
C HIS A 113 1.80 -4.18 10.36
N ARG A 114 2.48 -4.78 9.38
CA ARG A 114 2.12 -4.63 7.96
C ARG A 114 0.71 -5.16 7.66
N LEU A 115 0.32 -6.28 8.25
CA LEU A 115 -1.03 -6.83 8.13
C LEU A 115 -2.09 -5.90 8.75
N ILE A 116 -1.81 -5.31 9.91
CA ILE A 116 -2.70 -4.31 10.52
C ILE A 116 -2.91 -3.14 9.56
N SER A 117 -1.82 -2.63 8.96
CA SER A 117 -1.90 -1.53 7.98
C SER A 117 -2.70 -1.90 6.73
N CYS A 118 -2.59 -3.14 6.25
CA CYS A 118 -3.43 -3.63 5.16
C CYS A 118 -4.91 -3.68 5.55
N TYR A 119 -5.23 -4.21 6.72
CA TYR A 119 -6.62 -4.33 7.18
C TYR A 119 -7.24 -2.97 7.51
N ASP A 120 -6.45 -2.02 8.00
CA ASP A 120 -6.87 -0.62 8.20
C ASP A 120 -7.25 0.01 6.84
N GLY A 121 -6.40 -0.15 5.82
CA GLY A 121 -6.69 0.30 4.45
C GLY A 121 -7.89 -0.38 3.78
N LEU A 122 -8.24 -1.59 4.22
CA LEU A 122 -9.41 -2.35 3.75
C LEU A 122 -10.67 -2.08 4.57
N TYR A 123 -10.60 -1.31 5.64
CA TYR A 123 -11.69 -1.13 6.62
C TYR A 123 -12.17 -2.48 7.19
N ASP A 124 -11.27 -3.48 7.29
CA ASP A 124 -11.56 -4.80 7.86
C ASP A 124 -11.28 -4.80 9.35
N GLU A 125 -12.23 -4.21 10.10
CA GLU A 125 -12.11 -4.02 11.54
C GLU A 125 -11.91 -5.35 12.30
N LYS A 126 -12.52 -6.44 11.82
CA LYS A 126 -12.42 -7.74 12.48
C LYS A 126 -10.98 -8.27 12.40
N ARG A 127 -10.43 -8.40 11.19
CA ARG A 127 -9.06 -8.93 11.01
C ARG A 127 -8.01 -7.97 11.59
N LYS A 128 -8.26 -6.65 11.50
CA LYS A 128 -7.43 -5.64 12.15
C LYS A 128 -7.35 -5.89 13.67
N ALA A 129 -8.49 -6.00 14.34
CA ALA A 129 -8.54 -6.21 15.79
C ALA A 129 -7.88 -7.52 16.24
N GLU A 130 -8.10 -8.62 15.51
CA GLU A 130 -7.44 -9.90 15.78
C GLU A 130 -5.91 -9.80 15.65
N THR A 131 -5.42 -9.09 14.61
CA THR A 131 -3.99 -8.91 14.35
C THR A 131 -3.35 -7.95 15.36
N VAL A 132 -4.04 -6.88 15.74
CA VAL A 132 -3.60 -5.96 16.81
C VAL A 132 -3.41 -6.71 18.13
N LYS A 133 -4.36 -7.60 18.48
CA LYS A 133 -4.23 -8.44 19.68
C LYS A 133 -2.98 -9.34 19.63
N LEU A 134 -2.73 -9.96 18.48
CA LEU A 134 -1.54 -10.80 18.29
C LEU A 134 -0.25 -9.98 18.39
N LEU A 135 -0.19 -8.81 17.76
CA LEU A 135 0.97 -7.93 17.86
C LEU A 135 1.22 -7.48 19.31
N MET A 136 0.16 -7.11 20.03
CA MET A 136 0.24 -6.72 21.44
C MET A 136 0.84 -7.83 22.30
N GLN A 137 0.35 -9.08 22.14
CA GLN A 137 0.84 -10.23 22.88
C GLN A 137 2.33 -10.50 22.58
N ASN A 138 2.71 -10.57 21.31
CA ASN A 138 4.11 -10.80 20.92
C ASN A 138 5.04 -9.68 21.42
N ALA A 139 4.61 -8.43 21.35
CA ALA A 139 5.41 -7.29 21.81
C ALA A 139 5.62 -7.30 23.33
N GLN A 140 4.58 -7.66 24.10
CA GLN A 140 4.67 -7.81 25.55
C GLN A 140 5.58 -8.98 25.95
N GLU A 141 5.47 -10.13 25.29
CA GLU A 141 6.33 -11.29 25.54
C GLU A 141 7.80 -11.00 25.22
N ALA A 142 8.06 -10.24 24.14
CA ALA A 142 9.41 -9.82 23.74
C ALA A 142 9.95 -8.61 24.51
N GLY A 143 9.12 -7.90 25.30
CA GLY A 143 9.49 -6.65 25.96
C GLY A 143 9.74 -5.50 24.97
N ASP A 144 9.17 -5.55 23.76
CA ASP A 144 9.33 -4.53 22.72
C ASP A 144 8.30 -3.42 22.90
N SER A 145 8.67 -2.38 23.64
CA SER A 145 7.80 -1.23 23.90
C SER A 145 7.43 -0.42 22.65
N GLY A 146 8.26 -0.48 21.59
CA GLY A 146 7.97 0.17 20.32
C GLY A 146 6.83 -0.53 19.58
N MET A 147 6.89 -1.84 19.43
CA MET A 147 5.82 -2.63 18.82
C MET A 147 4.56 -2.68 19.68
N GLU A 148 4.68 -2.70 20.99
CA GLU A 148 3.54 -2.59 21.92
C GLU A 148 2.82 -1.24 21.72
N SER A 149 3.57 -0.14 21.60
CA SER A 149 3.03 1.19 21.33
C SER A 149 2.25 1.22 20.00
N ILE A 150 2.77 0.61 18.93
CA ILE A 150 2.06 0.52 17.65
C ILE A 150 0.72 -0.22 17.83
N ALA A 151 0.72 -1.37 18.48
CA ALA A 151 -0.51 -2.12 18.71
C ALA A 151 -1.54 -1.33 19.55
N LEU A 152 -1.07 -0.64 20.60
CA LEU A 152 -1.90 0.18 21.47
C LEU A 152 -2.51 1.37 20.71
N PHE A 153 -1.74 1.99 19.79
CA PHE A 153 -2.25 3.10 18.98
C PHE A 153 -3.40 2.65 18.06
N TYR A 154 -3.23 1.53 17.35
CA TYR A 154 -4.31 0.98 16.51
C TYR A 154 -5.53 0.54 17.32
N LEU A 155 -5.34 0.01 18.53
CA LEU A 155 -6.44 -0.28 19.44
C LEU A 155 -7.20 1.01 19.81
N GLY A 156 -6.47 2.08 20.16
CA GLY A 156 -7.05 3.38 20.46
C GLY A 156 -7.83 3.96 19.28
N LYS A 157 -7.26 3.88 18.08
CA LYS A 157 -7.90 4.32 16.84
C LYS A 157 -9.21 3.55 16.58
N SER A 158 -9.19 2.22 16.69
CA SER A 158 -10.39 1.39 16.54
C SER A 158 -11.48 1.72 17.56
N LEU A 159 -11.13 1.94 18.82
CA LEU A 159 -12.09 2.34 19.87
C LEU A 159 -12.71 3.71 19.56
N HIS A 160 -11.91 4.66 19.07
CA HIS A 160 -12.42 5.98 18.68
C HIS A 160 -13.41 5.85 17.51
N GLU A 161 -13.11 5.06 16.49
CA GLU A 161 -13.97 4.81 15.33
C GLU A 161 -15.28 4.09 15.70
N GLN A 162 -15.24 3.22 16.71
CA GLN A 162 -16.42 2.54 17.26
C GLN A 162 -17.27 3.41 18.19
N GLY A 163 -16.91 4.67 18.39
CA GLY A 163 -17.66 5.64 19.20
C GLY A 163 -17.22 5.72 20.67
N THR A 164 -16.29 4.89 21.14
CA THR A 164 -15.71 4.96 22.49
C THR A 164 -14.53 5.97 22.49
N LYS A 165 -14.84 7.21 22.13
CA LYS A 165 -13.86 8.23 21.76
C LYS A 165 -12.86 8.54 22.88
N GLU A 166 -13.30 8.79 24.10
CA GLU A 166 -12.43 9.16 25.21
C GLU A 166 -11.40 8.07 25.53
N ARG A 167 -11.85 6.82 25.56
CA ARG A 167 -10.93 5.68 25.75
C ARG A 167 -9.97 5.52 24.58
N GLY A 168 -10.45 5.77 23.35
CA GLY A 168 -9.62 5.80 22.15
C GLY A 168 -8.50 6.82 22.26
N TYR A 169 -8.81 8.05 22.67
CA TYR A 169 -7.82 9.11 22.89
C TYR A 169 -6.80 8.74 23.96
N VAL A 170 -7.26 8.20 25.12
CA VAL A 170 -6.35 7.76 26.17
C VAL A 170 -5.31 6.78 25.64
N TYR A 171 -5.74 5.77 24.87
CA TYR A 171 -4.82 4.76 24.34
C TYR A 171 -3.90 5.31 23.24
N MET A 172 -4.39 6.17 22.34
CA MET A 172 -3.56 6.79 21.32
C MET A 172 -2.48 7.70 21.94
N LEU A 173 -2.83 8.48 22.98
CA LEU A 173 -1.88 9.33 23.70
C LEU A 173 -0.86 8.52 24.47
N GLN A 174 -1.30 7.49 25.20
CA GLN A 174 -0.42 6.57 25.93
C GLN A 174 0.56 5.87 24.97
N ALA A 175 0.06 5.40 23.85
CA ALA A 175 0.89 4.78 22.80
C ALA A 175 1.94 5.76 22.26
N THR A 176 1.54 7.01 21.99
CA THR A 176 2.48 8.05 21.51
C THR A 176 3.59 8.32 22.54
N GLU A 177 3.24 8.39 23.82
CA GLU A 177 4.22 8.55 24.91
C GLU A 177 5.15 7.31 25.06
N MET A 178 4.61 6.11 24.92
CA MET A 178 5.41 4.87 24.89
C MET A 178 6.39 4.87 23.74
N MET A 179 5.95 5.23 22.52
CA MET A 179 6.82 5.32 21.35
C MET A 179 7.93 6.35 21.55
N GLU A 180 7.65 7.50 22.15
CA GLU A 180 8.63 8.54 22.42
C GLU A 180 9.78 8.03 23.32
N LYS A 181 9.45 7.19 24.33
CA LYS A 181 10.40 6.58 25.25
C LYS A 181 11.08 5.32 24.70
N SER A 182 10.58 4.75 23.62
CA SER A 182 11.09 3.50 23.04
C SER A 182 12.44 3.70 22.33
N HIS A 183 13.12 2.58 22.07
CA HIS A 183 14.30 2.48 21.22
C HIS A 183 13.98 2.01 19.79
N TYR A 184 12.72 2.16 19.36
CA TYR A 184 12.29 1.72 18.05
C TYR A 184 13.03 2.47 16.93
N ASP A 185 13.58 1.73 15.95
CA ASP A 185 14.44 2.27 14.90
C ASP A 185 13.79 3.41 14.08
N ARG A 186 12.47 3.34 13.88
CA ARG A 186 11.70 4.33 13.13
C ARG A 186 10.70 5.08 14.02
N LYS A 187 11.10 5.39 15.24
CA LYS A 187 10.19 6.02 16.21
C LYS A 187 9.66 7.38 15.75
N TYR A 188 10.49 8.21 15.13
CA TYR A 188 10.04 9.53 14.72
C TYR A 188 9.07 9.50 13.54
N ASP A 189 9.17 8.50 12.63
CA ASP A 189 8.17 8.26 11.61
C ASP A 189 6.82 7.91 12.25
N ASN A 190 6.83 7.01 13.23
CA ASN A 190 5.62 6.62 13.96
C ASN A 190 5.04 7.77 14.78
N LEU A 191 5.89 8.58 15.45
CA LEU A 191 5.44 9.75 16.19
C LEU A 191 4.77 10.79 15.29
N ARG A 192 5.35 11.06 14.11
CA ARG A 192 4.71 11.93 13.10
C ARG A 192 3.38 11.37 12.62
N ALA A 193 3.32 10.06 12.32
CA ALA A 193 2.09 9.38 11.92
C ALA A 193 1.01 9.44 13.02
N ASN A 194 1.37 9.10 14.27
CA ASN A 194 0.48 9.16 15.41
C ASN A 194 -0.10 10.57 15.63
N CYS A 195 0.76 11.60 15.56
CA CYS A 195 0.32 12.98 15.70
C CYS A 195 -0.64 13.39 14.56
N ASN A 196 -0.35 13.04 13.32
CA ASN A 196 -1.23 13.33 12.19
C ASN A 196 -2.60 12.65 12.36
N ASP A 197 -2.66 11.38 12.78
CA ASP A 197 -3.91 10.68 13.03
C ASP A 197 -4.70 11.30 14.20
N LEU A 198 -4.01 11.68 15.29
CA LEU A 198 -4.62 12.41 16.43
C LEU A 198 -5.19 13.75 15.99
N LEU A 199 -4.47 14.53 15.16
CA LEU A 199 -4.95 15.81 14.63
C LEU A 199 -6.24 15.62 13.83
N ILE A 200 -6.29 14.64 12.93
CA ILE A 200 -7.49 14.32 12.14
C ILE A 200 -8.67 13.96 13.06
N CYS A 201 -8.44 13.17 14.12
CA CYS A 201 -9.46 12.81 15.08
C CYS A 201 -9.95 14.02 15.86
N TYR A 202 -9.05 14.85 16.42
CA TYR A 202 -9.41 16.03 17.19
C TYR A 202 -10.09 17.11 16.35
N GLU A 203 -9.66 17.37 15.13
CA GLU A 203 -10.33 18.30 14.21
C GLU A 203 -11.74 17.83 13.86
N ARG A 204 -11.92 16.53 13.57
CA ARG A 204 -13.22 15.92 13.30
C ARG A 204 -14.17 16.07 14.50
N ASP A 205 -13.64 15.91 15.71
CA ASP A 205 -14.40 16.02 16.96
C ASP A 205 -14.48 17.45 17.49
N LYS A 206 -13.91 18.43 16.75
CA LYS A 206 -13.87 19.85 17.12
C LYS A 206 -13.14 20.13 18.45
N ARG A 207 -12.20 19.27 18.83
CA ARG A 207 -11.37 19.39 20.04
C ARG A 207 -10.08 20.17 19.70
N TYR A 208 -10.24 21.41 19.31
CA TYR A 208 -9.14 22.24 18.78
C TYR A 208 -8.07 22.58 19.82
N GLY A 209 -8.42 22.63 21.11
CA GLY A 209 -7.44 22.85 22.19
C GLY A 209 -6.43 21.70 22.28
N GLU A 210 -6.92 20.48 22.24
CA GLU A 210 -6.07 19.28 22.23
C GLU A 210 -5.32 19.13 20.89
N ALA A 211 -5.95 19.49 19.78
CA ALA A 211 -5.28 19.51 18.49
C ALA A 211 -4.06 20.46 18.51
N LEU A 212 -4.17 21.63 19.15
CA LEU A 212 -3.04 22.56 19.29
C LEU A 212 -1.89 21.95 20.09
N GLN A 213 -2.18 21.23 21.18
CA GLN A 213 -1.15 20.54 21.96
C GLN A 213 -0.42 19.46 21.15
N VAL A 214 -1.16 18.74 20.27
CA VAL A 214 -0.57 17.75 19.36
C VAL A 214 0.30 18.43 18.30
N LEU A 215 -0.11 19.60 17.78
CA LEU A 215 0.70 20.39 16.85
C LEU A 215 2.03 20.83 17.47
N ASP A 216 2.02 21.25 18.72
CA ASP A 216 3.24 21.65 19.45
C ASP A 216 4.19 20.45 19.67
N LYS A 217 3.64 19.23 19.85
CA LYS A 217 4.44 18.00 19.90
C LYS A 217 4.98 17.63 18.52
N LEU A 218 4.15 17.67 17.50
CA LEU A 218 4.53 17.33 16.13
C LEU A 218 5.66 18.24 15.62
N GLU A 219 5.64 19.52 15.97
CA GLU A 219 6.72 20.47 15.64
C GLU A 219 8.08 19.98 16.11
N LYS A 220 8.18 19.43 17.33
CA LYS A 220 9.41 18.86 17.88
C LYS A 220 9.90 17.63 17.12
N TYR A 221 8.97 16.86 16.53
CA TYR A 221 9.30 15.64 15.78
C TYR A 221 9.63 15.89 14.31
N LEU A 222 9.28 17.07 13.75
CA LEU A 222 9.50 17.36 12.33
C LEU A 222 10.96 17.19 11.91
N TYR A 223 11.89 17.63 12.76
CA TYR A 223 13.34 17.59 12.47
C TYR A 223 14.06 16.44 13.17
N ALA A 224 13.37 15.71 14.03
CA ALA A 224 13.99 14.64 14.79
C ALA A 224 14.22 13.40 13.89
N LYS A 225 15.41 12.81 14.02
CA LYS A 225 15.82 11.60 13.29
C LYS A 225 16.33 10.55 14.28
N THR A 226 16.09 9.28 13.97
CA THR A 226 16.75 8.20 14.67
C THR A 226 18.20 8.09 14.17
N PRO A 227 19.21 7.90 15.03
CA PRO A 227 20.59 7.69 14.59
C PRO A 227 20.67 6.54 13.57
N GLY A 228 21.30 6.78 12.43
CA GLY A 228 21.43 5.78 11.36
C GLY A 228 20.26 5.74 10.35
N GLU A 229 19.20 6.51 10.57
CA GLU A 229 18.08 6.61 9.64
C GLU A 229 18.48 7.34 8.36
N ALA A 230 18.26 6.69 7.20
CA ALA A 230 18.51 7.30 5.90
C ALA A 230 17.60 8.51 5.69
N GLU A 231 18.14 9.59 5.15
CA GLU A 231 17.37 10.80 4.83
C GLU A 231 16.45 10.51 3.64
N MET A 232 15.14 10.60 3.87
CA MET A 232 14.17 10.59 2.78
C MET A 232 14.02 12.01 2.25
N GLU A 233 14.54 12.25 1.03
CA GLU A 233 14.50 13.55 0.37
C GLU A 233 13.06 14.10 0.33
N GLY A 234 12.86 15.32 0.78
CA GLY A 234 11.58 16.02 0.77
C GLY A 234 10.56 15.56 1.82
N LEU A 235 10.86 14.60 2.68
CA LEU A 235 9.94 14.15 3.74
C LEU A 235 9.67 15.26 4.74
N TYR A 236 10.72 15.95 5.16
CA TYR A 236 10.63 17.05 6.11
C TYR A 236 9.73 18.18 5.61
N GLU A 237 9.93 18.60 4.36
CA GLU A 237 9.13 19.64 3.73
C GLU A 237 7.66 19.23 3.62
N GLN A 238 7.39 17.97 3.35
CA GLN A 238 6.02 17.46 3.30
C GLN A 238 5.35 17.49 4.68
N GLU A 239 6.04 17.03 5.72
CA GLU A 239 5.50 17.04 7.09
C GLU A 239 5.32 18.47 7.62
N LYS A 240 6.28 19.37 7.35
CA LYS A 240 6.14 20.80 7.66
C LYS A 240 4.95 21.44 6.96
N CYS A 241 4.73 21.10 5.70
CA CYS A 241 3.59 21.61 4.93
C CYS A 241 2.26 21.17 5.54
N LYS A 242 2.12 19.92 5.95
CA LYS A 242 0.93 19.41 6.66
C LYS A 242 0.75 20.12 8.00
N TRP A 243 1.81 20.23 8.78
CA TRP A 243 1.79 20.90 10.08
C TRP A 243 1.32 22.35 9.96
N LEU A 244 1.84 23.12 8.99
CA LEU A 244 1.39 24.48 8.71
C LEU A 244 -0.10 24.55 8.35
N ALA A 245 -0.57 23.61 7.53
CA ALA A 245 -1.97 23.54 7.14
C ALA A 245 -2.89 23.28 8.34
N HIS A 246 -2.59 22.27 9.15
CA HIS A 246 -3.35 22.00 10.38
C HIS A 246 -3.26 23.14 11.38
N ARG A 247 -2.10 23.78 11.53
CA ARG A 247 -1.93 24.94 12.43
C ARG A 247 -2.81 26.10 12.01
N ALA A 248 -2.90 26.42 10.71
CA ALA A 248 -3.79 27.47 10.21
C ALA A 248 -5.26 27.19 10.57
N VAL A 249 -5.71 25.96 10.37
CA VAL A 249 -7.09 25.54 10.69
C VAL A 249 -7.34 25.61 12.20
N VAL A 250 -6.50 24.98 13.01
CA VAL A 250 -6.68 24.86 14.46
C VAL A 250 -6.62 26.24 15.13
N CYS A 251 -5.65 27.09 14.76
CA CYS A 251 -5.53 28.44 15.29
C CYS A 251 -6.73 29.30 14.91
N SER A 252 -7.24 29.21 13.66
CA SER A 252 -8.46 29.92 13.25
C SER A 252 -9.67 29.51 14.11
N LYS A 253 -9.86 28.20 14.32
CA LYS A 253 -10.98 27.69 15.15
C LYS A 253 -10.88 28.09 16.63
N LEU A 254 -9.69 28.43 17.11
CA LEU A 254 -9.44 28.93 18.48
C LEU A 254 -9.46 30.48 18.59
N GLY A 255 -9.78 31.18 17.49
CA GLY A 255 -9.78 32.66 17.47
C GLY A 255 -8.38 33.28 17.50
N LYS A 256 -7.32 32.49 17.24
CA LYS A 256 -5.93 32.94 17.18
C LYS A 256 -5.58 33.40 15.75
N GLU A 257 -6.24 34.48 15.30
CA GLU A 257 -6.20 34.91 13.89
C GLU A 257 -4.79 35.20 13.39
N LYS A 258 -3.94 35.84 14.24
CA LYS A 258 -2.57 36.17 13.85
C LYS A 258 -1.76 34.92 13.57
N GLU A 259 -1.80 33.94 14.48
CA GLU A 259 -1.07 32.66 14.33
C GLU A 259 -1.60 31.87 13.14
N ALA A 260 -2.92 31.87 12.88
CA ALA A 260 -3.53 31.22 11.74
C ALA A 260 -3.06 31.83 10.41
N ASN A 261 -3.03 33.17 10.33
CA ASN A 261 -2.58 33.89 9.14
C ASN A 261 -1.08 33.68 8.87
N GLU A 262 -0.25 33.70 9.91
CA GLU A 262 1.19 33.40 9.80
C GLU A 262 1.42 31.99 9.27
N ALA A 263 0.76 30.99 9.85
CA ALA A 263 0.86 29.59 9.41
C ALA A 263 0.40 29.42 7.95
N TYR A 264 -0.70 30.06 7.58
CA TYR A 264 -1.19 30.01 6.21
C TYR A 264 -0.25 30.71 5.21
N SER A 265 0.33 31.84 5.59
CA SER A 265 1.31 32.55 4.76
C SER A 265 2.56 31.69 4.50
N GLU A 266 3.08 31.04 5.54
CA GLU A 266 4.21 30.10 5.40
C GLU A 266 3.83 28.89 4.54
N PHE A 267 2.62 28.35 4.73
CA PHE A 267 2.10 27.27 3.88
C PHE A 267 2.08 27.67 2.38
N GLN A 268 1.64 28.89 2.08
CA GLN A 268 1.62 29.40 0.69
C GLN A 268 3.03 29.47 0.09
N LYS A 269 4.06 29.77 0.88
CA LYS A 269 5.46 29.84 0.42
C LYS A 269 6.08 28.48 0.10
N MET A 270 5.44 27.36 0.49
CA MET A 270 5.96 26.00 0.24
C MET A 270 5.95 25.56 -1.24
N GLY A 271 5.54 26.41 -2.15
CA GLY A 271 5.63 26.21 -3.60
C GLY A 271 4.82 25.01 -4.12
N ARG A 272 5.48 24.05 -4.81
CA ARG A 272 4.75 22.89 -5.38
C ARG A 272 4.20 21.95 -4.32
N ILE A 273 4.80 21.91 -3.13
CA ILE A 273 4.43 20.98 -2.06
C ILE A 273 3.05 21.34 -1.50
N ASN A 274 2.75 22.65 -1.34
CA ASN A 274 1.48 23.08 -0.80
C ASN A 274 0.28 22.63 -1.66
N ARG A 275 0.44 22.56 -2.99
CA ARG A 275 -0.63 22.10 -3.90
C ARG A 275 -1.11 20.70 -3.54
N ARG A 276 -0.20 19.79 -3.20
CA ARG A 276 -0.53 18.43 -2.80
C ARG A 276 -1.38 18.37 -1.53
N TYR A 277 -1.12 19.28 -0.58
CA TYR A 277 -1.77 19.34 0.73
C TYR A 277 -2.79 20.48 0.87
N ALA A 278 -3.09 21.19 -0.22
CA ALA A 278 -4.01 22.34 -0.24
C ALA A 278 -5.41 22.02 0.33
N TYR A 279 -5.85 20.76 0.21
CA TYR A 279 -7.13 20.33 0.78
C TYR A 279 -7.19 20.42 2.31
N LEU A 280 -6.05 20.43 3.00
CA LEU A 280 -5.99 20.53 4.46
C LEU A 280 -6.33 21.95 4.96
N VAL A 281 -6.06 23.00 4.17
CA VAL A 281 -6.37 24.38 4.56
C VAL A 281 -7.77 24.82 4.13
N VAL A 282 -8.53 23.99 3.43
CA VAL A 282 -9.90 24.33 2.99
C VAL A 282 -10.82 24.73 4.16
N PRO A 283 -10.82 24.07 5.33
CA PRO A 283 -11.63 24.51 6.47
C PRO A 283 -11.30 25.94 6.93
N TYR A 284 -10.01 26.32 6.92
CA TYR A 284 -9.56 27.67 7.25
C TYR A 284 -10.07 28.72 6.23
N LEU A 285 -10.00 28.39 4.93
CA LEU A 285 -10.51 29.27 3.88
C LEU A 285 -12.04 29.43 3.93
N PHE A 286 -12.75 28.38 4.34
CA PHE A 286 -14.20 28.48 4.60
C PHE A 286 -14.53 29.42 5.75
N ASP A 287 -13.77 29.38 6.84
CA ASP A 287 -13.95 30.27 7.98
C ASP A 287 -13.77 31.74 7.61
N LEU A 288 -12.85 31.99 6.67
CA LEU A 288 -12.59 33.34 6.14
C LEU A 288 -13.47 33.74 4.97
N HIS A 289 -14.43 32.91 4.56
CA HIS A 289 -15.31 33.14 3.41
C HIS A 289 -14.52 33.35 2.08
N ARG A 290 -13.31 32.78 1.98
CA ARG A 290 -12.43 32.89 0.80
C ARG A 290 -12.80 31.85 -0.26
N TYR A 291 -14.07 31.83 -0.67
CA TYR A 291 -14.63 30.80 -1.55
C TYR A 291 -14.00 30.79 -2.95
N ASP A 292 -13.65 31.97 -3.50
CA ASP A 292 -12.99 32.06 -4.81
C ASP A 292 -11.63 31.35 -4.79
N GLU A 293 -10.88 31.47 -3.71
CA GLU A 293 -9.59 30.82 -3.55
C GLU A 293 -9.76 29.29 -3.49
N ILE A 294 -10.81 28.80 -2.82
CA ILE A 294 -11.15 27.38 -2.80
C ILE A 294 -11.47 26.90 -4.23
N VAL A 295 -12.23 27.68 -5.00
CA VAL A 295 -12.55 27.38 -6.40
C VAL A 295 -11.27 27.30 -7.23
N ASP A 296 -10.35 28.25 -7.09
CA ASP A 296 -9.08 28.26 -7.82
C ASP A 296 -8.19 27.07 -7.47
N MET A 297 -8.10 26.71 -6.18
CA MET A 297 -7.41 25.51 -5.73
C MET A 297 -8.02 24.24 -6.33
N CYS A 298 -9.34 24.14 -6.34
CA CYS A 298 -10.04 23.00 -6.92
C CYS A 298 -9.77 22.89 -8.42
N LYS A 299 -9.76 24.02 -9.14
CA LYS A 299 -9.46 24.09 -10.58
C LYS A 299 -8.04 23.61 -10.89
N GLN A 300 -7.04 24.01 -10.10
CA GLN A 300 -5.67 23.55 -10.26
C GLN A 300 -5.58 22.03 -10.05
N ARG A 301 -6.19 21.51 -8.98
CA ARG A 301 -6.21 20.07 -8.68
C ARG A 301 -6.92 19.26 -9.77
N GLU A 302 -8.07 19.72 -10.24
CA GLU A 302 -8.81 19.06 -11.33
C GLU A 302 -7.95 19.02 -12.60
N THR A 303 -7.28 20.12 -12.96
CA THR A 303 -6.38 20.19 -14.11
C THR A 303 -5.23 19.20 -14.02
N GLU A 304 -4.61 19.06 -12.85
CA GLU A 304 -3.53 18.10 -12.62
C GLU A 304 -4.01 16.64 -12.77
N MET A 305 -5.20 16.32 -12.26
CA MET A 305 -5.78 14.98 -12.39
C MET A 305 -6.20 14.66 -13.83
N MET A 306 -6.70 15.63 -14.56
CA MET A 306 -7.02 15.53 -15.99
C MET A 306 -5.74 15.25 -16.81
N HIS A 307 -4.65 15.96 -16.52
CA HIS A 307 -3.34 15.73 -17.15
C HIS A 307 -2.81 14.32 -16.92
N LYS A 308 -2.97 13.81 -15.70
CA LYS A 308 -2.57 12.45 -15.32
C LYS A 308 -3.53 11.37 -15.83
N LYS A 309 -4.64 11.76 -16.46
CA LYS A 309 -5.73 10.85 -16.89
C LYS A 309 -6.28 9.97 -15.76
N ASP A 310 -6.16 10.42 -14.52
CA ASP A 310 -6.69 9.74 -13.33
C ASP A 310 -7.71 10.65 -12.63
N THR A 311 -8.95 10.57 -13.09
CA THR A 311 -10.07 11.38 -12.58
C THR A 311 -11.05 10.60 -11.72
N ILE A 312 -10.86 9.26 -11.60
CA ILE A 312 -11.71 8.41 -10.76
C ILE A 312 -10.93 8.05 -9.51
N ASN A 313 -10.83 8.97 -8.56
CA ASN A 313 -10.11 8.79 -7.30
C ASN A 313 -10.71 9.64 -6.16
N LEU A 314 -10.28 9.39 -4.92
CA LEU A 314 -10.75 10.11 -3.74
C LEU A 314 -10.35 11.60 -3.74
N TYR A 315 -9.24 11.95 -4.41
CA TYR A 315 -8.83 13.36 -4.55
C TYR A 315 -9.80 14.14 -5.41
N MET A 316 -10.28 13.56 -6.51
CA MET A 316 -11.34 14.15 -7.33
C MET A 316 -12.65 14.26 -6.53
N SER A 317 -13.00 13.23 -5.77
CA SER A 317 -14.19 13.25 -4.91
C SER A 317 -14.15 14.42 -3.92
N SER A 318 -13.02 14.61 -3.22
CA SER A 318 -12.86 15.76 -2.31
C SER A 318 -12.88 17.09 -3.05
N THR A 319 -12.28 17.16 -4.23
CA THR A 319 -12.25 18.37 -5.07
C THR A 319 -13.66 18.79 -5.51
N LEU A 320 -14.46 17.84 -6.01
CA LEU A 320 -15.86 18.11 -6.38
C LEU A 320 -16.72 18.53 -5.20
N LYS A 321 -16.50 17.91 -4.03
CA LYS A 321 -17.15 18.33 -2.78
C LYS A 321 -16.82 19.78 -2.44
N PHE A 322 -15.55 20.15 -2.48
CA PHE A 322 -15.13 21.52 -2.17
C PHE A 322 -15.64 22.56 -3.17
N TYR A 323 -15.68 22.23 -4.46
CA TYR A 323 -16.35 23.07 -5.45
C TYR A 323 -17.82 23.31 -5.10
N GLY A 324 -18.59 22.23 -4.82
CA GLY A 324 -19.99 22.34 -4.47
C GLY A 324 -20.21 23.25 -3.26
N MET A 325 -19.41 23.04 -2.19
CA MET A 325 -19.48 23.84 -0.97
C MET A 325 -19.06 25.31 -1.22
N ALA A 326 -17.99 25.55 -1.99
CA ALA A 326 -17.53 26.92 -2.28
C ALA A 326 -18.56 27.69 -3.14
N TYR A 327 -19.12 27.07 -4.18
CA TYR A 327 -20.17 27.70 -4.97
C TYR A 327 -21.46 27.93 -4.18
N GLN A 328 -21.77 27.06 -3.20
CA GLN A 328 -22.87 27.31 -2.26
C GLN A 328 -22.58 28.54 -1.41
N GLY A 329 -21.33 28.72 -0.91
CA GLY A 329 -20.93 29.92 -0.19
C GLY A 329 -20.93 31.19 -1.03
N LEU A 330 -20.73 31.08 -2.34
CA LEU A 330 -20.84 32.17 -3.33
C LEU A 330 -22.29 32.43 -3.78
N GLU A 331 -23.26 31.70 -3.23
CA GLU A 331 -24.69 31.75 -3.61
C GLU A 331 -24.95 31.35 -5.07
N GLN A 332 -24.00 30.67 -5.72
CA GLN A 332 -24.12 30.14 -7.08
C GLN A 332 -24.68 28.70 -7.06
N TYR A 333 -25.93 28.57 -6.65
CA TYR A 333 -26.58 27.30 -6.35
C TYR A 333 -26.65 26.32 -7.53
N ASP A 334 -26.85 26.82 -8.76
CA ASP A 334 -26.87 25.97 -9.96
C ASP A 334 -25.51 25.28 -10.19
N LYS A 335 -24.40 26.00 -10.00
CA LYS A 335 -23.07 25.44 -10.09
C LYS A 335 -22.81 24.46 -8.95
N ALA A 336 -23.21 24.82 -7.72
CA ALA A 336 -23.09 23.95 -6.57
C ALA A 336 -23.81 22.61 -6.81
N ALA A 337 -25.05 22.65 -7.30
CA ALA A 337 -25.83 21.46 -7.63
C ALA A 337 -25.16 20.59 -8.68
N SER A 338 -24.64 21.19 -9.77
CA SER A 338 -23.91 20.48 -10.82
C SER A 338 -22.66 19.75 -10.28
N TYR A 339 -21.89 20.39 -9.38
CA TYR A 339 -20.72 19.73 -8.77
C TYR A 339 -21.12 18.63 -7.80
N PHE A 340 -22.19 18.76 -7.04
CA PHE A 340 -22.69 17.67 -6.19
C PHE A 340 -23.26 16.50 -7.00
N GLU A 341 -23.88 16.75 -8.13
CA GLU A 341 -24.30 15.69 -9.06
C GLU A 341 -23.07 14.93 -9.62
N ARG A 342 -22.05 15.66 -10.12
CA ARG A 342 -20.78 15.06 -10.57
C ARG A 342 -20.13 14.24 -9.43
N LEU A 343 -20.17 14.70 -8.20
CA LEU A 343 -19.68 13.99 -7.03
C LEU A 343 -20.44 12.67 -6.82
N SER A 344 -21.76 12.67 -6.97
CA SER A 344 -22.58 11.46 -6.85
C SER A 344 -22.19 10.42 -7.89
N VAL A 345 -22.12 10.81 -9.16
CA VAL A 345 -21.71 9.93 -10.26
C VAL A 345 -20.28 9.38 -10.06
N LEU A 346 -19.36 10.25 -9.57
CA LEU A 346 -18.00 9.81 -9.27
C LEU A 346 -17.96 8.77 -8.14
N ARG A 347 -18.76 8.95 -7.09
CA ARG A 347 -18.82 7.98 -5.98
C ARG A 347 -19.31 6.62 -6.44
N ASP A 348 -20.30 6.57 -7.32
CA ASP A 348 -20.74 5.31 -7.93
C ASP A 348 -19.64 4.67 -8.77
N SER A 349 -18.91 5.48 -9.56
CA SER A 349 -17.77 5.01 -10.35
C SER A 349 -16.61 4.48 -9.46
N LEU A 350 -16.32 5.14 -8.33
CA LEU A 350 -15.34 4.68 -7.35
C LEU A 350 -15.74 3.35 -6.74
N ARG A 351 -17.01 3.20 -6.35
CA ARG A 351 -17.54 1.94 -5.81
C ARG A 351 -17.40 0.79 -6.81
N VAL A 352 -17.72 1.04 -8.08
CA VAL A 352 -17.56 0.03 -9.15
C VAL A 352 -16.09 -0.32 -9.36
N ARG A 353 -15.19 0.69 -9.35
CA ARG A 353 -13.73 0.48 -9.48
C ARG A 353 -13.18 -0.35 -8.32
N GLU A 354 -13.59 -0.04 -7.10
CA GLU A 354 -13.19 -0.77 -5.88
C GLU A 354 -13.65 -2.23 -5.93
N LEU A 355 -14.91 -2.49 -6.31
CA LEU A 355 -15.42 -3.85 -6.49
C LEU A 355 -14.66 -4.62 -7.58
N ARG A 356 -14.31 -3.98 -8.70
CA ARG A 356 -13.51 -4.60 -9.77
C ARG A 356 -12.09 -4.88 -9.31
N SER A 357 -11.46 -3.93 -8.61
CA SER A 357 -10.11 -4.12 -8.06
C SER A 357 -10.08 -5.28 -7.10
N SER A 358 -11.01 -5.34 -6.16
CA SER A 358 -11.13 -6.46 -5.21
C SER A 358 -11.36 -7.80 -5.91
N SER A 359 -12.16 -7.83 -6.97
CA SER A 359 -12.38 -9.04 -7.76
C SER A 359 -11.12 -9.47 -8.51
N GLN A 360 -10.38 -8.53 -9.10
CA GLN A 360 -9.11 -8.80 -9.78
C GLN A 360 -8.04 -9.28 -8.78
N GLU A 361 -7.95 -8.66 -7.61
CA GLU A 361 -7.04 -9.08 -6.54
C GLU A 361 -7.34 -10.51 -6.08
N LEU A 362 -8.62 -10.85 -5.89
CA LEU A 362 -9.03 -12.21 -5.55
C LEU A 362 -8.66 -13.20 -6.68
N SER A 363 -8.88 -12.84 -7.94
CA SER A 363 -8.50 -13.68 -9.09
C SER A 363 -6.98 -13.96 -9.09
N ILE A 364 -6.14 -12.95 -8.87
CA ILE A 364 -4.67 -13.12 -8.78
C ILE A 364 -4.31 -14.08 -7.64
N ILE A 365 -4.95 -13.96 -6.47
CA ILE A 365 -4.69 -14.87 -5.33
C ILE A 365 -5.07 -16.32 -5.69
N TYR A 366 -6.20 -16.51 -6.37
CA TYR A 366 -6.62 -17.86 -6.82
C TYR A 366 -5.66 -18.42 -7.86
N ASP A 367 -5.25 -17.61 -8.85
CA ASP A 367 -4.30 -18.04 -9.89
C ASP A 367 -2.93 -18.41 -9.30
N VAL A 368 -2.46 -17.68 -8.28
CA VAL A 368 -1.22 -18.02 -7.57
C VAL A 368 -1.37 -19.34 -6.82
N LYS A 369 -2.48 -19.54 -6.09
CA LYS A 369 -2.74 -20.79 -5.35
C LYS A 369 -2.87 -22.00 -6.27
N ASP A 370 -3.54 -21.85 -7.42
CA ASP A 370 -3.67 -22.93 -8.40
C ASP A 370 -2.31 -23.31 -8.99
N LYS A 371 -1.46 -22.32 -9.29
CA LYS A 371 -0.09 -22.56 -9.75
C LYS A 371 0.76 -23.23 -8.69
N GLU A 372 0.68 -22.80 -7.43
CA GLU A 372 1.39 -23.45 -6.32
C GLU A 372 0.93 -24.89 -6.10
N ALA A 373 -0.37 -25.15 -6.20
CA ALA A 373 -0.93 -26.50 -6.13
C ALA A 373 -0.43 -27.40 -7.28
N GLN A 374 -0.40 -26.86 -8.52
CA GLN A 374 0.14 -27.56 -9.68
C GLN A 374 1.64 -27.87 -9.53
N ILE A 375 2.44 -26.93 -9.07
CA ILE A 375 3.89 -27.11 -8.81
C ILE A 375 4.09 -28.18 -7.73
N THR A 376 3.28 -28.17 -6.68
CA THR A 376 3.34 -29.13 -5.60
C THR A 376 2.97 -30.53 -6.11
N HIS A 377 1.94 -30.64 -6.93
CA HIS A 377 1.53 -31.90 -7.56
C HIS A 377 2.65 -32.47 -8.45
N GLN A 378 3.23 -31.66 -9.33
CA GLN A 378 4.34 -32.08 -10.19
C GLN A 378 5.57 -32.53 -9.38
N ARG A 379 5.88 -31.88 -8.27
CA ARG A 379 6.95 -32.30 -7.36
C ARG A 379 6.68 -33.66 -6.74
N TRP A 380 5.43 -33.92 -6.32
CA TRP A 380 5.04 -35.22 -5.78
C TRP A 380 5.09 -36.33 -6.84
N GLU A 381 4.66 -36.05 -8.06
CA GLU A 381 4.79 -36.98 -9.18
C GLU A 381 6.24 -37.35 -9.47
N LEU A 382 7.16 -36.34 -9.43
CA LEU A 382 8.58 -36.59 -9.61
C LEU A 382 9.17 -37.44 -8.45
N VAL A 383 8.79 -37.17 -7.23
CA VAL A 383 9.23 -37.95 -6.04
C VAL A 383 8.76 -39.40 -6.17
N ILE A 384 7.51 -39.61 -6.54
CA ILE A 384 6.95 -40.96 -6.76
C ILE A 384 7.71 -41.69 -7.86
N ALA A 385 7.98 -41.03 -9.01
CA ALA A 385 8.75 -41.61 -10.09
C ALA A 385 10.16 -42.02 -9.68
N ILE A 386 10.85 -41.18 -8.89
CA ILE A 386 12.19 -41.48 -8.33
C ILE A 386 12.11 -42.70 -7.40
N CYS A 387 11.12 -42.77 -6.51
CA CYS A 387 10.92 -43.90 -5.62
C CYS A 387 10.69 -45.21 -6.38
N ILE A 388 9.90 -45.17 -7.46
CA ILE A 388 9.66 -46.34 -8.32
C ILE A 388 10.97 -46.80 -8.99
N LEU A 389 11.76 -45.83 -9.53
CA LEU A 389 13.05 -46.17 -10.15
C LEU A 389 14.03 -46.83 -9.15
N ILE A 390 14.10 -46.30 -7.94
CA ILE A 390 14.94 -46.89 -6.87
C ILE A 390 14.46 -48.31 -6.53
N ALA A 391 13.16 -48.51 -6.36
CA ALA A 391 12.60 -49.83 -6.08
C ALA A 391 12.91 -50.84 -7.20
N LEU A 392 12.77 -50.45 -8.48
CA LEU A 392 13.13 -51.28 -9.62
C LEU A 392 14.62 -51.62 -9.67
N ALA A 393 15.50 -50.64 -9.34
CA ALA A 393 16.94 -50.89 -9.24
C ALA A 393 17.29 -51.90 -8.14
N ILE A 394 16.66 -51.80 -6.97
CA ILE A 394 16.84 -52.74 -5.86
C ILE A 394 16.37 -54.14 -6.29
N ILE A 395 15.21 -54.28 -6.90
CA ILE A 395 14.69 -55.57 -7.43
C ILE A 395 15.65 -56.15 -8.48
N GLY A 396 16.18 -55.33 -9.38
CA GLY A 396 17.17 -55.74 -10.35
C GLY A 396 18.47 -56.26 -9.73
N CYS A 397 18.97 -55.57 -8.70
CA CYS A 397 20.14 -56.03 -7.95
C CYS A 397 19.92 -57.35 -7.21
N VAL A 398 18.75 -57.51 -6.60
CA VAL A 398 18.41 -58.76 -5.86
C VAL A 398 18.27 -59.95 -6.84
N LEU A 399 17.60 -59.71 -7.98
CA LEU A 399 17.48 -60.74 -9.03
C LEU A 399 18.86 -61.11 -9.63
N GLY A 400 19.70 -60.10 -9.92
CA GLY A 400 21.06 -60.35 -10.41
C GLY A 400 21.93 -61.09 -9.40
N TYR A 401 21.82 -60.81 -8.12
CA TYR A 401 22.51 -61.51 -7.05
C TYR A 401 22.05 -63.01 -6.94
N ASN A 402 20.72 -63.21 -6.98
CA ASN A 402 20.17 -64.57 -6.92
C ASN A 402 20.54 -65.42 -8.16
N LEU A 403 20.56 -64.85 -9.35
CA LEU A 403 21.03 -65.50 -10.57
C LEU A 403 22.53 -65.84 -10.50
N SER A 404 23.35 -64.98 -9.93
CA SER A 404 24.78 -65.26 -9.71
C SER A 404 25.03 -66.40 -8.72
N LEU A 405 24.15 -66.59 -7.72
CA LEU A 405 24.23 -67.69 -6.75
C LEU A 405 23.80 -69.05 -7.35
N ILE A 406 22.98 -69.07 -8.39
CA ILE A 406 22.52 -70.30 -9.09
C ILE A 406 23.56 -70.79 -10.12
N HIS A 407 24.47 -69.91 -10.56
CA HIS A 407 25.53 -70.22 -11.54
C HIS A 407 26.89 -70.57 -10.90
N ILE A 408 26.99 -70.65 -9.56
CA ILE A 408 28.09 -71.19 -8.79
C ILE A 408 27.72 -72.58 -8.28
#